data_04838c590dfcca7a711286917b6cb5e3
#
_entry.id   04838c590dfcca7a711286917b6cb5e3
#
_cell.length_a   1.000
_cell.length_b   1.000
_cell.length_c   1.000
_cell.angle_alpha   90.00
_cell.angle_beta   90.00
_cell.angle_gamma   90.00
#
_symmetry.space_group_name_H-M   'P 1'
#
loop_
_entity.id
_entity.type
_entity.pdbx_description
1 polymer ?
#
loop_
_entity_poly.entity_id
_entity_poly.type
_entity_poly.pdbx_seq_one_letter_code
_entity_poly.pdbx_strand_id
1 'polypeptide(L)'
;MELAEGVISKDDIGAFISMLTSACPYIDYMGSQYTICIDGDGYVTSVEVTYDKTAEEAQAEKEKLDKKVGEILAGIEQGWSDYDKVLYFHDSIILECNYDDTAKNCYSAYGCLVEGKAVCEGYAKAMQILCTKAGIKCIPVAGKAYDGGAVQPHLWNKVMIDGEWTNVDLTWDDPVTDAGEDYIRYDYFGITDAECAKDHTADDNKFLNYPEAFSSGANYYRRNDLYAQSGDDVVQMMCRSVAEAMADSGYARLKCADSEMYDKAVDTLFDENSGVIFDVLRRAYSQAGGDWSTSKYAVIKNDELCTVTIILYKNE
;
A
#
# COMPACT_ATOMS: atom_id res chain seq x y z
N MET A 1 17.47 -18.20 -21.95
CA MET A 1 18.25 -16.92 -21.85
C MET A 1 19.70 -17.30 -21.64
N GLU A 2 20.60 -16.86 -22.51
CA GLU A 2 22.05 -16.98 -22.29
C GLU A 2 22.55 -15.80 -21.47
N LEU A 3 23.37 -16.07 -20.45
CA LEU A 3 23.97 -15.05 -19.60
C LEU A 3 25.42 -14.81 -19.99
N ALA A 4 25.94 -13.62 -19.75
CA ALA A 4 27.35 -13.35 -19.91
C ALA A 4 28.17 -14.22 -18.94
N GLU A 5 29.33 -14.71 -19.39
CA GLU A 5 30.19 -15.60 -18.60
C GLU A 5 30.63 -14.93 -17.28
N GLY A 6 30.59 -15.70 -16.21
CA GLY A 6 31.15 -15.28 -14.91
C GLY A 6 30.33 -14.21 -14.15
N VAL A 7 29.07 -13.93 -14.55
CA VAL A 7 28.28 -12.81 -13.97
C VAL A 7 27.46 -13.24 -12.76
N ILE A 8 26.82 -14.42 -12.80
CA ILE A 8 25.92 -14.89 -11.75
C ILE A 8 26.36 -16.28 -11.29
N SER A 9 26.63 -16.45 -10.00
CA SER A 9 26.94 -17.76 -9.45
C SER A 9 25.66 -18.61 -9.29
N LYS A 10 25.82 -19.94 -9.23
CA LYS A 10 24.70 -20.85 -8.98
C LYS A 10 23.98 -20.58 -7.64
N ASP A 11 24.71 -20.02 -6.66
CA ASP A 11 24.17 -19.73 -5.34
C ASP A 11 23.33 -18.42 -5.32
N ASP A 12 23.49 -17.58 -6.33
CA ASP A 12 22.86 -16.26 -6.44
C ASP A 12 21.69 -16.22 -7.44
N ILE A 13 21.55 -17.24 -8.28
CA ILE A 13 20.57 -17.23 -9.36
C ILE A 13 19.12 -17.08 -8.82
N GLY A 14 18.82 -17.70 -7.67
CA GLY A 14 17.51 -17.56 -7.04
C GLY A 14 17.19 -16.11 -6.67
N ALA A 15 18.13 -15.40 -6.04
CA ALA A 15 17.97 -14.00 -5.71
C ALA A 15 17.85 -13.10 -6.96
N PHE A 16 18.58 -13.45 -8.02
CA PHE A 16 18.49 -12.74 -9.31
C PHE A 16 17.13 -12.94 -9.98
N ILE A 17 16.60 -14.16 -10.04
CA ILE A 17 15.28 -14.46 -10.62
C ILE A 17 14.18 -13.75 -9.80
N SER A 18 14.24 -13.83 -8.48
CA SER A 18 13.30 -13.14 -7.59
C SER A 18 13.30 -11.64 -7.84
N MET A 19 14.49 -11.01 -7.94
CA MET A 19 14.62 -9.60 -8.27
C MET A 19 14.01 -9.29 -9.64
N LEU A 20 14.31 -10.12 -10.65
CA LEU A 20 13.81 -9.91 -12.02
C LEU A 20 12.28 -9.97 -12.08
N THR A 21 11.66 -10.96 -11.43
CA THR A 21 10.19 -11.12 -11.43
C THR A 21 9.48 -10.03 -10.63
N SER A 22 10.09 -9.57 -9.55
CA SER A 22 9.55 -8.46 -8.75
C SER A 22 9.73 -7.10 -9.46
N ALA A 23 10.91 -6.85 -10.07
CA ALA A 23 11.21 -5.57 -10.71
C ALA A 23 10.55 -5.38 -12.08
N CYS A 24 10.14 -6.46 -12.74
CA CYS A 24 9.55 -6.44 -14.08
C CYS A 24 8.07 -6.83 -14.03
N PRO A 25 7.15 -5.90 -13.77
CA PRO A 25 5.76 -6.20 -13.46
C PRO A 25 4.96 -6.83 -14.61
N TYR A 26 5.49 -6.83 -15.83
CA TYR A 26 4.92 -7.51 -17.00
C TYR A 26 5.43 -8.94 -17.21
N ILE A 27 6.37 -9.44 -16.38
CA ILE A 27 6.85 -10.82 -16.43
C ILE A 27 5.99 -11.67 -15.46
N ASP A 28 4.74 -11.89 -15.84
CA ASP A 28 3.77 -12.70 -15.09
C ASP A 28 3.42 -14.05 -15.74
N TYR A 29 4.10 -14.36 -16.83
CA TYR A 29 3.93 -15.58 -17.61
C TYR A 29 5.02 -16.63 -17.36
N MET A 30 6.04 -16.30 -16.57
CA MET A 30 7.06 -17.25 -16.15
C MET A 30 6.51 -18.17 -15.06
N GLY A 31 6.68 -19.48 -15.26
CA GLY A 31 6.39 -20.49 -14.25
C GLY A 31 7.40 -20.44 -13.10
N SER A 32 7.04 -21.05 -11.99
CA SER A 32 7.86 -21.10 -10.77
C SER A 32 9.10 -21.99 -10.88
N GLN A 33 9.22 -22.78 -11.97
CA GLN A 33 10.31 -23.72 -12.18
C GLN A 33 11.27 -23.21 -13.26
N TYR A 34 12.57 -23.32 -12.96
CA TYR A 34 13.61 -23.06 -13.94
C TYR A 34 14.76 -24.08 -13.81
N THR A 35 15.49 -24.27 -14.89
CA THR A 35 16.68 -25.12 -14.94
C THR A 35 17.87 -24.25 -15.30
N ILE A 36 19.01 -24.48 -14.65
CA ILE A 36 20.24 -23.74 -14.93
C ILE A 36 21.31 -24.66 -15.51
N CYS A 37 22.09 -24.14 -16.45
CA CYS A 37 23.39 -24.72 -16.82
C CYS A 37 24.48 -23.90 -16.15
N ILE A 38 25.52 -24.57 -15.65
CA ILE A 38 26.67 -23.95 -15.01
C ILE A 38 27.95 -24.36 -15.71
N ASP A 39 28.97 -23.52 -15.69
CA ASP A 39 30.34 -23.83 -16.13
C ASP A 39 31.15 -24.59 -15.06
N GLY A 40 32.44 -24.86 -15.37
CA GLY A 40 33.35 -25.56 -14.45
C GLY A 40 33.68 -24.79 -13.18
N ASP A 41 33.47 -23.49 -13.16
CA ASP A 41 33.76 -22.58 -12.03
C ASP A 41 32.50 -22.27 -11.19
N GLY A 42 31.32 -22.82 -11.60
CA GLY A 42 30.06 -22.69 -10.88
C GLY A 42 29.25 -21.43 -11.21
N TYR A 43 29.56 -20.80 -12.34
CA TYR A 43 28.76 -19.69 -12.86
C TYR A 43 27.66 -20.16 -13.80
N VAL A 44 26.52 -19.48 -13.76
CA VAL A 44 25.35 -19.77 -14.59
C VAL A 44 25.62 -19.30 -16.02
N THR A 45 25.53 -20.21 -16.99
CA THR A 45 25.70 -19.93 -18.42
C THR A 45 24.37 -19.77 -19.15
N SER A 46 23.33 -20.48 -18.71
CA SER A 46 21.98 -20.31 -19.24
C SER A 46 20.92 -20.63 -18.20
N VAL A 47 19.74 -20.04 -18.39
CA VAL A 47 18.53 -20.32 -17.61
C VAL A 47 17.42 -20.70 -18.60
N GLU A 48 16.84 -21.87 -18.39
CA GLU A 48 15.62 -22.32 -19.06
C GLU A 48 14.45 -22.14 -18.09
N VAL A 49 13.44 -21.40 -18.50
CA VAL A 49 12.24 -21.14 -17.69
C VAL A 49 11.04 -21.88 -18.28
N THR A 50 10.14 -22.29 -17.42
CA THR A 50 8.82 -22.76 -17.85
C THR A 50 7.88 -21.56 -18.03
N TYR A 51 6.83 -21.75 -18.81
CA TYR A 51 5.81 -20.75 -19.03
C TYR A 51 4.46 -21.31 -18.58
N ASP A 52 3.73 -20.56 -17.77
CA ASP A 52 2.40 -20.94 -17.29
C ASP A 52 1.29 -20.53 -18.26
N LYS A 53 1.62 -19.72 -19.28
CA LYS A 53 0.70 -19.20 -20.30
C LYS A 53 1.31 -19.34 -21.68
N THR A 54 0.47 -19.47 -22.70
CA THR A 54 0.90 -19.35 -24.09
C THR A 54 1.22 -17.89 -24.44
N ALA A 55 1.96 -17.67 -25.52
CA ALA A 55 2.26 -16.31 -25.99
C ALA A 55 0.99 -15.53 -26.35
N GLU A 56 -0.01 -16.20 -26.90
CA GLU A 56 -1.32 -15.60 -27.26
C GLU A 56 -2.08 -15.19 -25.99
N GLU A 57 -2.09 -16.02 -24.95
CA GLU A 57 -2.73 -15.71 -23.67
C GLU A 57 -2.04 -14.52 -22.98
N ALA A 58 -0.70 -14.55 -22.89
CA ALA A 58 0.07 -13.46 -22.30
C ALA A 58 -0.14 -12.12 -23.05
N GLN A 59 -0.19 -12.16 -24.39
CA GLN A 59 -0.47 -10.97 -25.20
C GLN A 59 -1.88 -10.43 -24.96
N ALA A 60 -2.89 -11.30 -24.91
CA ALA A 60 -4.29 -10.91 -24.68
C ALA A 60 -4.50 -10.31 -23.27
N GLU A 61 -3.85 -10.88 -22.24
CA GLU A 61 -3.87 -10.32 -20.89
C GLU A 61 -3.16 -8.97 -20.83
N LYS A 62 -2.00 -8.83 -21.49
CA LYS A 62 -1.28 -7.57 -21.58
C LYS A 62 -2.11 -6.46 -22.23
N GLU A 63 -2.83 -6.76 -23.29
CA GLU A 63 -3.71 -5.78 -23.98
C GLU A 63 -4.82 -5.28 -23.05
N LYS A 64 -5.45 -6.18 -22.29
CA LYS A 64 -6.47 -5.80 -21.29
C LYS A 64 -5.88 -4.98 -20.14
N LEU A 65 -4.69 -5.38 -19.66
CA LEU A 65 -3.97 -4.64 -18.63
C LEU A 65 -3.60 -3.24 -19.11
N ASP A 66 -3.00 -3.11 -20.30
CA ASP A 66 -2.64 -1.80 -20.87
C ASP A 66 -3.87 -0.90 -21.07
N LYS A 67 -5.02 -1.48 -21.44
CA LYS A 67 -6.29 -0.74 -21.55
C LYS A 67 -6.74 -0.22 -20.18
N LYS A 68 -6.78 -1.08 -19.15
CA LYS A 68 -7.17 -0.69 -17.78
C LYS A 68 -6.23 0.37 -17.20
N VAL A 69 -4.92 0.20 -17.36
CA VAL A 69 -3.91 1.20 -16.99
C VAL A 69 -4.18 2.53 -17.67
N GLY A 70 -4.49 2.52 -18.99
CA GLY A 70 -4.86 3.72 -19.73
C GLY A 70 -6.13 4.41 -19.21
N GLU A 71 -7.13 3.64 -18.78
CA GLU A 71 -8.36 4.15 -18.16
C GLU A 71 -8.06 4.86 -16.83
N ILE A 72 -7.25 4.25 -15.95
CA ILE A 72 -6.85 4.87 -14.66
C ILE A 72 -6.04 6.14 -14.93
N LEU A 73 -5.04 6.09 -15.82
CA LEU A 73 -4.22 7.27 -16.14
C LEU A 73 -5.02 8.43 -16.74
N ALA A 74 -6.11 8.14 -17.45
CA ALA A 74 -7.01 9.17 -17.98
C ALA A 74 -7.79 9.94 -16.89
N GLY A 75 -7.86 9.42 -15.68
CA GLY A 75 -8.43 10.10 -14.52
C GLY A 75 -7.49 11.13 -13.86
N ILE A 76 -6.21 11.20 -14.27
CA ILE A 76 -5.28 12.20 -13.74
C ILE A 76 -5.69 13.59 -14.21
N GLU A 77 -5.86 14.51 -13.25
CA GLU A 77 -6.20 15.89 -13.55
C GLU A 77 -4.95 16.74 -13.85
N GLN A 78 -5.15 17.78 -14.68
CA GLN A 78 -4.08 18.68 -15.02
C GLN A 78 -3.59 19.46 -13.78
N GLY A 79 -2.29 19.41 -13.54
CA GLY A 79 -1.66 20.13 -12.43
C GLY A 79 -1.50 19.30 -11.15
N TRP A 80 -1.92 18.03 -11.13
CA TRP A 80 -1.66 17.16 -10.01
C TRP A 80 -0.17 16.97 -9.77
N SER A 81 0.22 17.06 -8.51
CA SER A 81 1.57 16.71 -8.02
C SER A 81 1.82 15.21 -8.14
N ASP A 82 3.02 14.76 -7.88
CA ASP A 82 3.30 13.33 -7.79
C ASP A 82 2.57 12.70 -6.60
N TYR A 83 2.41 13.45 -5.50
CA TYR A 83 1.59 13.03 -4.36
C TYR A 83 0.14 12.75 -4.77
N ASP A 84 -0.52 13.68 -5.45
CA ASP A 84 -1.92 13.54 -5.85
C ASP A 84 -2.12 12.33 -6.76
N LYS A 85 -1.19 12.10 -7.72
CA LYS A 85 -1.23 10.94 -8.62
C LYS A 85 -1.04 9.62 -7.87
N VAL A 86 -0.04 9.54 -6.97
CA VAL A 86 0.24 8.31 -6.22
C VAL A 86 -0.90 7.98 -5.26
N LEU A 87 -1.49 8.99 -4.63
CA LEU A 87 -2.68 8.82 -3.78
C LEU A 87 -3.87 8.31 -4.62
N TYR A 88 -4.12 8.89 -5.76
CA TYR A 88 -5.16 8.45 -6.67
C TYR A 88 -4.94 7.00 -7.16
N PHE A 89 -3.70 6.60 -7.46
CA PHE A 89 -3.39 5.21 -7.83
C PHE A 89 -3.61 4.25 -6.67
N HIS A 90 -3.18 4.63 -5.47
CA HIS A 90 -3.38 3.88 -4.25
C HIS A 90 -4.88 3.59 -4.03
N ASP A 91 -5.69 4.64 -4.03
CA ASP A 91 -7.12 4.53 -3.80
C ASP A 91 -7.83 3.74 -4.92
N SER A 92 -7.45 3.98 -6.19
CA SER A 92 -8.00 3.24 -7.33
C SER A 92 -7.71 1.75 -7.27
N ILE A 93 -6.52 1.35 -6.83
CA ILE A 93 -6.16 -0.06 -6.71
C ILE A 93 -6.94 -0.70 -5.57
N ILE A 94 -6.94 -0.10 -4.38
CA ILE A 94 -7.60 -0.67 -3.20
C ILE A 94 -9.12 -0.80 -3.41
N LEU A 95 -9.77 0.20 -4.00
CA LEU A 95 -11.22 0.17 -4.24
C LEU A 95 -11.66 -0.84 -5.30
N GLU A 96 -10.76 -1.27 -6.17
CA GLU A 96 -11.10 -2.18 -7.27
C GLU A 96 -10.54 -3.60 -7.09
N CYS A 97 -9.68 -3.84 -6.10
CA CYS A 97 -9.03 -5.12 -5.85
C CYS A 97 -9.36 -5.65 -4.47
N ASN A 98 -9.59 -6.95 -4.35
CA ASN A 98 -9.75 -7.64 -3.08
C ASN A 98 -8.58 -8.60 -2.86
N TYR A 99 -8.11 -8.74 -1.62
CA TYR A 99 -7.08 -9.71 -1.28
C TYR A 99 -7.61 -11.14 -1.41
N ASP A 100 -7.06 -11.92 -2.36
CA ASP A 100 -7.47 -13.30 -2.63
C ASP A 100 -6.27 -14.11 -3.13
N ASP A 101 -5.75 -15.00 -2.28
CA ASP A 101 -4.62 -15.90 -2.57
C ASP A 101 -5.01 -17.16 -3.36
N THR A 102 -6.30 -17.36 -3.61
CA THR A 102 -6.84 -18.50 -4.36
C THR A 102 -7.06 -18.19 -5.84
N ALA A 103 -7.03 -16.90 -6.23
CA ALA A 103 -7.24 -16.50 -7.60
C ALA A 103 -6.06 -16.86 -8.51
N LYS A 104 -6.35 -17.29 -9.76
CA LYS A 104 -5.33 -17.81 -10.69
C LYS A 104 -4.18 -16.83 -10.96
N ASN A 105 -4.50 -15.53 -11.12
CA ASN A 105 -3.54 -14.50 -11.51
C ASN A 105 -3.15 -13.58 -10.33
N CYS A 106 -3.36 -14.01 -9.07
CA CYS A 106 -3.23 -13.15 -7.90
C CYS A 106 -1.83 -12.52 -7.69
N TYR A 107 -0.78 -13.10 -8.27
CA TYR A 107 0.60 -12.58 -8.21
C TYR A 107 0.92 -11.55 -9.32
N SER A 108 -0.08 -11.14 -10.11
CA SER A 108 0.14 -10.28 -11.26
C SER A 108 -0.63 -8.96 -11.16
N ALA A 109 -0.11 -7.92 -11.82
CA ALA A 109 -0.84 -6.68 -12.01
C ALA A 109 -2.14 -6.87 -12.79
N TYR A 110 -2.20 -7.88 -13.67
CA TYR A 110 -3.42 -8.25 -14.39
C TYR A 110 -4.50 -8.76 -13.43
N GLY A 111 -4.15 -9.66 -12.51
CA GLY A 111 -5.06 -10.12 -11.46
C GLY A 111 -5.60 -8.96 -10.63
N CYS A 112 -4.73 -8.05 -10.22
CA CYS A 112 -5.08 -6.88 -9.43
C CYS A 112 -6.00 -5.90 -10.21
N LEU A 113 -5.55 -5.39 -11.35
CA LEU A 113 -6.22 -4.28 -12.05
C LEU A 113 -7.37 -4.73 -12.98
N VAL A 114 -7.34 -5.97 -13.48
CA VAL A 114 -8.34 -6.44 -14.47
C VAL A 114 -9.33 -7.44 -13.86
N GLU A 115 -8.83 -8.36 -13.01
CA GLU A 115 -9.69 -9.36 -12.37
C GLU A 115 -10.16 -8.94 -10.97
N GLY A 116 -9.57 -7.89 -10.39
CA GLY A 116 -9.93 -7.35 -9.09
C GLY A 116 -9.58 -8.27 -7.92
N LYS A 117 -8.55 -9.14 -8.08
CA LYS A 117 -8.12 -10.11 -7.07
C LYS A 117 -6.62 -10.29 -7.08
N ALA A 118 -5.96 -10.03 -5.96
CA ALA A 118 -4.51 -10.16 -5.86
C ALA A 118 -4.03 -10.46 -4.44
N VAL A 119 -2.77 -10.83 -4.35
CA VAL A 119 -1.96 -10.79 -3.12
C VAL A 119 -0.97 -9.62 -3.21
N CYS A 120 -0.17 -9.41 -2.17
CA CYS A 120 0.78 -8.29 -2.06
C CYS A 120 1.61 -8.03 -3.34
N GLU A 121 2.03 -9.09 -4.02
CA GLU A 121 2.80 -8.98 -5.26
C GLU A 121 2.00 -8.34 -6.40
N GLY A 122 0.72 -8.68 -6.55
CA GLY A 122 -0.16 -8.08 -7.55
C GLY A 122 -0.42 -6.60 -7.29
N TYR A 123 -0.68 -6.21 -6.02
CA TYR A 123 -0.82 -4.82 -5.60
C TYR A 123 0.45 -4.01 -5.90
N ALA A 124 1.61 -4.51 -5.48
CA ALA A 124 2.88 -3.83 -5.68
C ALA A 124 3.24 -3.65 -7.17
N LYS A 125 2.99 -4.67 -8.01
CA LYS A 125 3.19 -4.60 -9.46
C LYS A 125 2.23 -3.62 -10.13
N ALA A 126 0.96 -3.56 -9.70
CA ALA A 126 -0.03 -2.61 -10.19
C ALA A 126 0.42 -1.16 -9.93
N MET A 127 0.82 -0.86 -8.69
CA MET A 127 1.35 0.45 -8.31
C MET A 127 2.59 0.80 -9.13
N GLN A 128 3.53 -0.13 -9.31
CA GLN A 128 4.74 0.08 -10.10
C GLN A 128 4.43 0.44 -11.56
N ILE A 129 3.46 -0.23 -12.18
CA ILE A 129 3.05 0.07 -13.57
C ILE A 129 2.47 1.47 -13.67
N LEU A 130 1.50 1.81 -12.81
CA LEU A 130 0.84 3.12 -12.83
C LEU A 130 1.84 4.25 -12.58
N CYS A 131 2.68 4.14 -11.56
CA CYS A 131 3.73 5.11 -11.28
C CYS A 131 4.70 5.27 -12.47
N THR A 132 5.21 4.16 -13.01
CA THR A 132 6.16 4.18 -14.14
C THR A 132 5.53 4.85 -15.38
N LYS A 133 4.27 4.54 -15.70
CA LYS A 133 3.54 5.15 -16.82
C LYS A 133 3.28 6.65 -16.59
N ALA A 134 3.11 7.07 -15.36
CA ALA A 134 2.97 8.49 -14.97
C ALA A 134 4.31 9.23 -14.85
N GLY A 135 5.45 8.56 -15.07
CA GLY A 135 6.80 9.14 -14.96
C GLY A 135 7.33 9.23 -13.52
N ILE A 136 6.70 8.54 -12.57
CA ILE A 136 7.07 8.49 -11.15
C ILE A 136 7.94 7.25 -10.91
N LYS A 137 9.05 7.41 -10.20
CA LYS A 137 9.91 6.28 -9.85
C LYS A 137 9.25 5.44 -8.75
N CYS A 138 9.13 4.15 -9.01
CA CYS A 138 8.56 3.17 -8.09
C CYS A 138 9.35 1.87 -8.16
N ILE A 139 9.77 1.36 -7.02
CA ILE A 139 10.57 0.14 -6.88
C ILE A 139 9.84 -0.80 -5.93
N PRO A 140 9.54 -2.04 -6.34
CA PRO A 140 9.02 -3.05 -5.42
C PRO A 140 10.11 -3.45 -4.43
N VAL A 141 9.72 -3.66 -3.18
CA VAL A 141 10.58 -4.11 -2.08
C VAL A 141 10.13 -5.48 -1.64
N ALA A 142 10.98 -6.48 -1.86
CA ALA A 142 10.75 -7.83 -1.34
C ALA A 142 11.27 -7.93 0.10
N GLY A 143 10.52 -8.65 0.93
CA GLY A 143 10.89 -8.80 2.34
C GLY A 143 9.90 -9.65 3.11
N LYS A 144 9.74 -9.31 4.37
CA LYS A 144 8.83 -9.98 5.30
C LYS A 144 7.99 -8.95 6.04
N ALA A 145 6.75 -9.32 6.32
CA ALA A 145 5.86 -8.58 7.21
C ALA A 145 5.49 -9.42 8.44
N TYR A 146 5.23 -8.75 9.55
CA TYR A 146 4.96 -9.35 10.86
C TYR A 146 3.56 -8.96 11.30
N ASP A 147 2.62 -9.88 11.22
CA ASP A 147 1.22 -9.66 11.62
C ASP A 147 0.85 -10.59 12.77
N GLY A 148 0.54 -10.02 13.93
CA GLY A 148 0.08 -10.76 15.11
C GLY A 148 1.01 -11.90 15.56
N GLY A 149 2.31 -11.82 15.27
CA GLY A 149 3.32 -12.83 15.56
C GLY A 149 3.55 -13.85 14.46
N ALA A 150 2.81 -13.79 13.35
CA ALA A 150 3.12 -14.52 12.12
C ALA A 150 4.11 -13.72 11.27
N VAL A 151 5.05 -14.44 10.63
CA VAL A 151 6.01 -13.87 9.68
C VAL A 151 5.66 -14.38 8.30
N GLN A 152 5.43 -13.48 7.35
CA GLN A 152 5.06 -13.84 5.99
C GLN A 152 5.98 -13.17 4.97
N PRO A 153 6.33 -13.85 3.86
CA PRO A 153 6.90 -13.16 2.70
C PRO A 153 5.97 -12.05 2.25
N HIS A 154 6.53 -10.88 1.94
CA HIS A 154 5.73 -9.73 1.60
C HIS A 154 6.41 -8.88 0.52
N LEU A 155 5.60 -8.13 -0.25
CA LEU A 155 6.06 -7.20 -1.26
C LEU A 155 5.28 -5.89 -1.14
N TRP A 156 6.02 -4.77 -1.04
CA TRP A 156 5.48 -3.41 -1.03
C TRP A 156 6.27 -2.51 -1.98
N ASN A 157 6.06 -1.22 -1.95
CA ASN A 157 6.73 -0.30 -2.85
C ASN A 157 7.53 0.78 -2.11
N LYS A 158 8.68 1.17 -2.68
CA LYS A 158 9.27 2.48 -2.48
C LYS A 158 8.93 3.36 -3.67
N VAL A 159 8.37 4.53 -3.40
CA VAL A 159 7.90 5.48 -4.42
C VAL A 159 8.60 6.83 -4.20
N MET A 160 9.03 7.46 -5.28
CA MET A 160 9.58 8.82 -5.21
C MET A 160 8.43 9.83 -5.39
N ILE A 161 8.00 10.45 -4.29
CA ILE A 161 6.94 11.44 -4.27
C ILE A 161 7.57 12.82 -4.04
N ASP A 162 7.31 13.77 -4.94
CA ASP A 162 7.82 15.14 -4.88
C ASP A 162 9.35 15.20 -4.68
N GLY A 163 10.09 14.23 -5.25
CA GLY A 163 11.55 14.17 -5.22
C GLY A 163 12.16 13.40 -4.04
N GLU A 164 11.35 12.89 -3.11
CA GLU A 164 11.78 12.12 -1.94
C GLU A 164 11.24 10.70 -1.95
N TRP A 165 12.09 9.74 -1.54
CA TRP A 165 11.66 8.35 -1.42
C TRP A 165 10.84 8.12 -0.16
N THR A 166 9.80 7.30 -0.28
CA THR A 166 8.91 6.90 0.81
C THR A 166 8.42 5.48 0.62
N ASN A 167 7.96 4.82 1.67
CA ASN A 167 7.31 3.51 1.57
C ASN A 167 5.81 3.67 1.38
N VAL A 168 5.23 2.79 0.55
CA VAL A 168 3.79 2.67 0.32
C VAL A 168 3.43 1.20 0.27
N ASP A 169 2.55 0.75 1.15
CA ASP A 169 2.04 -0.62 1.16
C ASP A 169 0.52 -0.64 1.01
N LEU A 170 0.08 -0.92 -0.20
CA LEU A 170 -1.34 -0.97 -0.53
C LEU A 170 -2.06 -2.15 0.10
N THR A 171 -1.37 -3.27 0.28
CA THR A 171 -1.98 -4.48 0.84
C THR A 171 -2.36 -4.27 2.31
N TRP A 172 -1.51 -3.57 3.06
CA TRP A 172 -1.77 -3.27 4.45
C TRP A 172 -2.67 -2.04 4.65
N ASP A 173 -2.83 -1.23 3.61
CA ASP A 173 -3.82 -0.14 3.56
C ASP A 173 -5.19 -0.60 3.00
N ASP A 174 -5.29 -1.87 2.54
CA ASP A 174 -6.53 -2.55 2.11
C ASP A 174 -7.00 -3.55 3.18
N PRO A 175 -7.80 -3.12 4.18
CA PRO A 175 -8.21 -4.01 5.26
C PRO A 175 -9.28 -5.00 4.79
N VAL A 176 -9.02 -6.28 4.99
CA VAL A 176 -10.06 -7.30 4.88
C VAL A 176 -11.01 -7.16 6.07
N THR A 177 -12.24 -6.69 5.83
CA THR A 177 -13.24 -6.52 6.89
C THR A 177 -14.34 -7.57 6.81
N ASP A 178 -14.70 -8.16 7.94
CA ASP A 178 -15.86 -9.06 8.05
C ASP A 178 -17.21 -8.31 7.81
N ALA A 179 -17.19 -6.99 7.86
CA ALA A 179 -18.37 -6.14 7.73
C ALA A 179 -18.77 -5.83 6.28
N GLY A 180 -17.91 -6.19 5.29
CA GLY A 180 -18.21 -6.00 3.86
C GLY A 180 -18.23 -4.53 3.41
N GLU A 181 -17.73 -3.61 4.21
CA GLU A 181 -17.56 -2.20 3.84
C GLU A 181 -16.10 -1.99 3.42
N ASP A 182 -15.89 -1.66 2.16
CA ASP A 182 -14.59 -1.29 1.63
C ASP A 182 -14.21 0.10 2.16
N TYR A 183 -13.18 0.17 3.00
CA TYR A 183 -12.60 1.44 3.39
C TYR A 183 -11.08 1.41 3.20
N ILE A 184 -10.51 2.57 2.86
CA ILE A 184 -9.07 2.70 2.65
C ILE A 184 -8.41 3.13 3.95
N ARG A 185 -7.32 2.48 4.32
CA ARG A 185 -6.35 2.98 5.29
C ARG A 185 -5.29 3.79 4.57
N TYR A 186 -4.57 4.60 5.34
CA TYR A 186 -3.40 5.33 4.87
C TYR A 186 -2.25 5.20 5.88
N ASP A 187 -2.30 4.16 6.70
CA ASP A 187 -1.32 3.92 7.75
C ASP A 187 0.07 3.65 7.18
N TYR A 188 0.10 3.05 5.98
CA TYR A 188 1.31 2.70 5.25
C TYR A 188 1.52 3.55 3.99
N PHE A 189 0.80 4.66 3.83
CA PHE A 189 1.01 5.60 2.74
C PHE A 189 1.99 6.71 3.12
N GLY A 190 3.14 6.75 2.46
CA GLY A 190 4.10 7.83 2.64
C GLY A 190 4.91 7.74 3.93
N ILE A 191 5.19 6.54 4.43
CA ILE A 191 5.92 6.32 5.67
C ILE A 191 7.43 6.22 5.45
N THR A 192 8.19 6.54 6.50
CA THR A 192 9.65 6.42 6.52
C THR A 192 10.10 4.97 6.68
N ASP A 193 11.40 4.70 6.41
CA ASP A 193 11.99 3.39 6.70
C ASP A 193 11.92 3.03 8.18
N ALA A 194 12.03 4.02 9.07
CA ALA A 194 11.94 3.80 10.51
C ALA A 194 10.52 3.42 10.96
N GLU A 195 9.48 3.98 10.31
CA GLU A 195 8.09 3.59 10.55
C GLU A 195 7.81 2.20 9.97
N CYS A 196 8.22 1.95 8.73
CA CYS A 196 8.06 0.67 8.04
C CYS A 196 8.76 -0.48 8.79
N ALA A 197 9.93 -0.25 9.37
CA ALA A 197 10.71 -1.25 10.09
C ALA A 197 10.08 -1.73 11.41
N LYS A 198 8.96 -1.18 11.85
CA LYS A 198 8.25 -1.65 13.03
C LYS A 198 7.64 -3.05 12.81
N ASP A 199 7.20 -3.31 11.59
CA ASP A 199 6.50 -4.53 11.21
C ASP A 199 6.93 -5.11 9.85
N HIS A 200 7.86 -4.44 9.14
CA HIS A 200 8.43 -4.89 7.87
C HIS A 200 9.94 -5.01 7.93
N THR A 201 10.50 -5.98 7.22
CA THR A 201 11.95 -6.11 7.03
C THR A 201 12.24 -6.41 5.57
N ALA A 202 12.94 -5.51 4.89
CA ALA A 202 13.38 -5.73 3.51
C ALA A 202 14.45 -6.84 3.46
N ASP A 203 14.37 -7.68 2.43
CA ASP A 203 15.40 -8.68 2.17
C ASP A 203 16.69 -7.99 1.70
N ASP A 204 17.82 -8.49 2.17
CA ASP A 204 19.14 -8.12 1.64
C ASP A 204 19.33 -8.79 0.27
N ASN A 205 19.13 -7.99 -0.78
CA ASN A 205 19.28 -8.46 -2.15
C ASN A 205 20.46 -7.76 -2.83
N LYS A 206 21.55 -8.49 -3.05
CA LYS A 206 22.78 -7.94 -3.65
C LYS A 206 22.63 -7.39 -5.07
N PHE A 207 21.54 -7.69 -5.76
CA PHE A 207 21.23 -7.18 -7.10
C PHE A 207 20.35 -5.94 -7.08
N LEU A 208 19.83 -5.56 -5.91
CA LEU A 208 18.91 -4.44 -5.77
C LEU A 208 19.28 -3.61 -4.54
N ASN A 209 19.63 -2.36 -4.76
CA ASN A 209 19.88 -1.41 -3.68
C ASN A 209 18.66 -0.53 -3.52
N TYR A 210 17.96 -0.71 -2.40
CA TYR A 210 16.78 0.10 -2.09
C TYR A 210 17.21 1.50 -1.63
N PRO A 211 16.64 2.56 -2.23
CA PRO A 211 16.89 3.91 -1.77
C PRO A 211 16.34 4.12 -0.36
N GLU A 212 17.02 4.94 0.44
CA GLU A 212 16.59 5.27 1.80
C GLU A 212 15.39 6.23 1.79
N ALA A 213 14.43 6.00 2.67
CA ALA A 213 13.20 6.79 2.85
C ALA A 213 13.20 7.43 4.25
N PHE A 214 13.73 8.65 4.34
CA PHE A 214 13.82 9.38 5.61
C PHE A 214 12.75 10.46 5.78
N SER A 215 12.17 10.91 4.67
CA SER A 215 11.22 12.01 4.70
C SER A 215 9.81 11.52 5.00
N SER A 216 9.14 12.23 5.89
CA SER A 216 7.71 12.08 6.15
C SER A 216 6.86 13.10 5.37
N GLY A 217 7.47 13.81 4.41
CA GLY A 217 6.78 14.85 3.63
C GLY A 217 5.63 14.35 2.77
N ALA A 218 5.66 13.06 2.39
CA ALA A 218 4.58 12.39 1.65
C ALA A 218 3.59 11.64 2.56
N ASN A 219 3.75 11.67 3.88
CA ASN A 219 2.85 10.97 4.78
C ASN A 219 1.43 11.56 4.70
N TYR A 220 0.43 10.70 4.49
CA TYR A 220 -0.96 11.08 4.31
C TYR A 220 -1.49 11.99 5.44
N TYR A 221 -1.23 11.60 6.68
CA TYR A 221 -1.74 12.32 7.85
C TYR A 221 -1.13 13.72 7.99
N ARG A 222 0.16 13.87 7.62
CA ARG A 222 0.83 15.18 7.63
C ARG A 222 0.31 16.10 6.53
N ARG A 223 0.08 15.57 5.33
CA ARG A 223 -0.44 16.32 4.18
C ARG A 223 -1.87 16.83 4.40
N ASN A 224 -2.64 16.11 5.22
CA ASN A 224 -4.05 16.41 5.46
C ASN A 224 -4.29 17.02 6.85
N ASP A 225 -3.24 17.51 7.54
CA ASP A 225 -3.35 18.09 8.89
C ASP A 225 -4.00 17.17 9.94
N LEU A 226 -3.80 15.86 9.78
CA LEU A 226 -4.31 14.78 10.65
C LEU A 226 -3.21 14.17 11.54
N TYR A 227 -2.06 14.84 11.66
CA TYR A 227 -0.90 14.37 12.40
C TYR A 227 -0.74 15.18 13.70
N ALA A 228 -1.11 14.57 14.84
CA ALA A 228 -1.06 15.19 16.15
C ALA A 228 0.32 15.09 16.80
N GLN A 229 0.81 16.20 17.33
CA GLN A 229 2.07 16.33 18.05
C GLN A 229 1.84 16.85 19.48
N SER A 230 2.90 16.84 20.30
CA SER A 230 2.83 17.40 21.64
C SER A 230 2.37 18.86 21.63
N GLY A 231 1.34 19.14 22.40
CA GLY A 231 0.69 20.45 22.47
C GLY A 231 -0.52 20.65 21.57
N ASP A 232 -0.79 19.72 20.66
CA ASP A 232 -1.96 19.79 19.79
C ASP A 232 -3.26 19.45 20.54
N ASP A 233 -4.34 20.07 20.12
CA ASP A 233 -5.69 19.76 20.60
C ASP A 233 -6.31 18.63 19.77
N VAL A 234 -6.15 17.39 20.24
CA VAL A 234 -6.66 16.18 19.57
C VAL A 234 -8.18 16.18 19.42
N VAL A 235 -8.91 16.84 20.32
CA VAL A 235 -10.38 16.96 20.24
C VAL A 235 -10.77 17.85 19.07
N GLN A 236 -10.08 18.97 18.90
CA GLN A 236 -10.31 19.87 17.78
C GLN A 236 -9.90 19.23 16.45
N MET A 237 -8.75 18.55 16.41
CA MET A 237 -8.29 17.84 15.23
C MET A 237 -9.29 16.74 14.81
N MET A 238 -9.72 15.92 15.75
CA MET A 238 -10.70 14.88 15.47
C MET A 238 -12.06 15.46 15.07
N CYS A 239 -12.48 16.58 15.65
CA CYS A 239 -13.73 17.26 15.28
C CYS A 239 -13.70 17.71 13.80
N ARG A 240 -12.56 18.24 13.33
CA ARG A 240 -12.36 18.60 11.91
C ARG A 240 -12.38 17.36 11.03
N SER A 241 -11.61 16.35 11.38
CA SER A 241 -11.55 15.08 10.63
C SER A 241 -12.93 14.41 10.50
N VAL A 242 -13.72 14.42 11.57
CA VAL A 242 -15.10 13.90 11.55
C VAL A 242 -16.00 14.75 10.65
N ALA A 243 -15.87 16.08 10.67
CA ALA A 243 -16.68 16.95 9.82
C ALA A 243 -16.35 16.74 8.31
N GLU A 244 -15.08 16.59 7.98
CA GLU A 244 -14.62 16.24 6.63
C GLU A 244 -15.12 14.86 6.21
N ALA A 245 -15.01 13.86 7.09
CA ALA A 245 -15.52 12.51 6.84
C ALA A 245 -17.04 12.47 6.62
N MET A 246 -17.81 13.30 7.34
CA MET A 246 -19.26 13.44 7.13
C MET A 246 -19.60 14.04 5.76
N ALA A 247 -18.72 14.84 5.19
CA ALA A 247 -18.92 15.43 3.86
C ALA A 247 -18.54 14.47 2.72
N ASP A 248 -17.72 13.45 2.98
CA ASP A 248 -17.13 12.59 1.96
C ASP A 248 -17.29 11.09 2.28
N SER A 249 -16.32 10.52 2.98
CA SER A 249 -16.08 9.07 3.04
C SER A 249 -16.78 8.35 4.19
N GLY A 250 -17.11 9.05 5.27
CA GLY A 250 -17.57 8.45 6.51
C GLY A 250 -16.47 7.90 7.42
N TYR A 251 -15.18 8.14 7.08
CA TYR A 251 -14.02 7.66 7.84
C TYR A 251 -13.15 8.82 8.33
N ALA A 252 -13.23 9.13 9.63
CA ALA A 252 -12.39 10.14 10.25
C ALA A 252 -11.11 9.51 10.80
N ARG A 253 -9.98 10.20 10.64
CA ARG A 253 -8.65 9.64 10.93
C ARG A 253 -7.80 10.61 11.73
N LEU A 254 -6.87 10.03 12.52
CA LEU A 254 -5.84 10.77 13.23
C LEU A 254 -4.61 9.88 13.40
N LYS A 255 -3.40 10.42 13.18
CA LYS A 255 -2.12 9.79 13.53
C LYS A 255 -1.45 10.63 14.61
N CYS A 256 -0.86 9.98 15.60
CA CYS A 256 -0.08 10.62 16.65
C CYS A 256 1.42 10.44 16.40
N ALA A 257 2.23 11.40 16.86
CA ALA A 257 3.68 11.42 16.63
C ALA A 257 4.43 10.27 17.31
N ASP A 258 3.91 9.82 18.45
CA ASP A 258 4.48 8.77 19.26
C ASP A 258 3.40 8.08 20.12
N SER A 259 3.78 7.03 20.84
CA SER A 259 2.88 6.25 21.69
C SER A 259 2.34 7.06 22.87
N GLU A 260 3.12 7.97 23.47
CA GLU A 260 2.66 8.80 24.59
C GLU A 260 1.50 9.73 24.14
N MET A 261 1.67 10.36 22.97
CA MET A 261 0.62 11.19 22.37
C MET A 261 -0.59 10.39 21.94
N TYR A 262 -0.37 9.17 21.44
CA TYR A 262 -1.42 8.23 21.04
C TYR A 262 -2.26 7.79 22.24
N ASP A 263 -1.64 7.32 23.31
CA ASP A 263 -2.33 6.91 24.54
C ASP A 263 -3.17 8.07 25.10
N LYS A 264 -2.58 9.27 25.16
CA LYS A 264 -3.30 10.47 25.57
C LYS A 264 -4.49 10.80 24.67
N ALA A 265 -4.33 10.65 23.36
CA ALA A 265 -5.41 10.90 22.40
C ALA A 265 -6.54 9.88 22.57
N VAL A 266 -6.20 8.60 22.70
CA VAL A 266 -7.16 7.51 22.93
C VAL A 266 -7.92 7.74 24.25
N ASP A 267 -7.21 8.01 25.34
CA ASP A 267 -7.83 8.26 26.65
C ASP A 267 -8.73 9.51 26.59
N THR A 268 -8.28 10.59 25.93
CA THR A 268 -9.07 11.81 25.83
C THR A 268 -10.34 11.63 25.02
N LEU A 269 -10.27 10.94 23.88
CA LEU A 269 -11.37 10.80 22.93
C LEU A 269 -12.36 9.70 23.35
N PHE A 270 -11.87 8.60 23.92
CA PHE A 270 -12.66 7.38 24.09
C PHE A 270 -12.83 6.92 25.56
N ASP A 271 -12.48 7.76 26.55
CA ASP A 271 -12.88 7.48 27.93
C ASP A 271 -14.43 7.42 28.02
N GLU A 272 -14.93 6.24 28.37
CA GLU A 272 -16.38 5.96 28.46
C GLU A 272 -17.14 6.89 29.40
N ASN A 273 -16.45 7.44 30.42
CA ASN A 273 -17.06 8.32 31.40
C ASN A 273 -17.06 9.80 30.97
N SER A 274 -16.23 10.18 30.01
CA SER A 274 -16.09 11.56 29.58
C SER A 274 -17.12 12.00 28.56
N GLY A 275 -17.53 11.08 27.68
CA GLY A 275 -18.46 11.35 26.57
C GLY A 275 -17.89 12.31 25.50
N VAL A 276 -16.59 12.59 25.51
CA VAL A 276 -15.91 13.54 24.61
C VAL A 276 -16.16 13.17 23.14
N ILE A 277 -16.10 11.89 22.78
CA ILE A 277 -16.31 11.46 21.39
C ILE A 277 -17.73 11.86 20.89
N PHE A 278 -18.74 11.78 21.71
CA PHE A 278 -20.10 12.19 21.33
C PHE A 278 -20.22 13.71 21.18
N ASP A 279 -19.43 14.49 21.94
CA ASP A 279 -19.33 15.94 21.74
C ASP A 279 -18.64 16.26 20.41
N VAL A 280 -17.58 15.50 20.05
CA VAL A 280 -16.90 15.61 18.75
C VAL A 280 -17.90 15.35 17.62
N LEU A 281 -18.64 14.24 17.68
CA LEU A 281 -19.63 13.88 16.66
C LEU A 281 -20.72 14.96 16.51
N ARG A 282 -21.26 15.48 17.62
CA ARG A 282 -22.28 16.54 17.59
C ARG A 282 -21.75 17.86 17.02
N ARG A 283 -20.54 18.27 17.39
CA ARG A 283 -19.90 19.48 16.86
C ARG A 283 -19.63 19.37 15.36
N ALA A 284 -19.05 18.23 14.93
CA ALA A 284 -18.80 17.95 13.51
C ALA A 284 -20.10 17.94 12.71
N TYR A 285 -21.15 17.27 13.21
CA TYR A 285 -22.46 17.25 12.60
C TYR A 285 -23.07 18.64 12.43
N SER A 286 -22.89 19.53 13.42
CA SER A 286 -23.38 20.92 13.33
C SER A 286 -22.68 21.74 12.25
N GLN A 287 -21.49 21.32 11.80
CA GLN A 287 -20.70 21.98 10.74
C GLN A 287 -21.01 21.37 9.37
N ALA A 288 -20.98 20.04 9.27
CA ALA A 288 -21.12 19.31 8.00
C ALA A 288 -22.56 19.02 7.62
N GLY A 289 -23.44 18.78 8.60
CA GLY A 289 -24.82 18.33 8.36
C GLY A 289 -24.88 16.90 7.85
N GLY A 290 -25.93 16.62 7.07
CA GLY A 290 -26.11 15.30 6.45
C GLY A 290 -26.97 14.36 7.29
N ASP A 291 -26.91 13.06 6.97
CA ASP A 291 -27.70 12.03 7.64
C ASP A 291 -26.82 11.08 8.47
N TRP A 292 -26.02 11.66 9.37
CA TRP A 292 -25.06 10.92 10.18
C TRP A 292 -25.53 10.77 11.63
N SER A 293 -25.26 9.61 12.21
CA SER A 293 -25.49 9.37 13.64
C SER A 293 -24.45 10.14 14.48
N THR A 294 -24.93 10.78 15.54
CA THR A 294 -24.08 11.40 16.56
C THR A 294 -23.97 10.58 17.84
N SER A 295 -24.52 9.37 17.82
CA SER A 295 -24.57 8.46 18.97
C SER A 295 -24.04 7.04 18.66
N LYS A 296 -23.70 6.76 17.38
CA LYS A 296 -23.22 5.45 16.93
C LYS A 296 -21.97 5.64 16.07
N TYR A 297 -20.91 4.96 16.41
CA TYR A 297 -19.65 4.92 15.66
C TYR A 297 -18.94 3.59 15.94
N ALA A 298 -17.96 3.22 15.10
CA ALA A 298 -16.94 2.25 15.45
C ALA A 298 -15.55 2.90 15.43
N VAL A 299 -14.61 2.28 16.10
CA VAL A 299 -13.23 2.77 16.13
C VAL A 299 -12.26 1.63 15.82
N ILE A 300 -11.29 1.94 14.96
CA ILE A 300 -10.15 1.08 14.65
C ILE A 300 -8.92 1.77 15.20
N LYS A 301 -8.10 1.04 15.93
CA LYS A 301 -6.86 1.50 16.55
C LYS A 301 -5.70 0.69 16.00
N ASN A 302 -4.61 1.38 15.63
CA ASN A 302 -3.33 0.76 15.30
C ASN A 302 -2.28 1.32 16.28
N ASP A 303 -1.97 0.53 17.30
CA ASP A 303 -1.06 0.94 18.38
C ASP A 303 0.39 1.05 17.88
N GLU A 304 0.78 0.25 16.90
CA GLU A 304 2.15 0.24 16.34
C GLU A 304 2.44 1.49 15.53
N LEU A 305 1.49 1.91 14.69
CA LEU A 305 1.60 3.12 13.87
C LEU A 305 0.97 4.36 14.52
N CYS A 306 0.41 4.22 15.73
CA CYS A 306 -0.20 5.30 16.49
C CYS A 306 -1.35 5.99 15.73
N THR A 307 -2.22 5.21 15.06
CA THR A 307 -3.34 5.73 14.28
C THR A 307 -4.70 5.33 14.85
N VAL A 308 -5.68 6.20 14.63
CA VAL A 308 -7.08 5.98 15.00
C VAL A 308 -7.95 6.30 13.80
N THR A 309 -8.85 5.38 13.45
CA THR A 309 -9.91 5.61 12.45
C THR A 309 -11.28 5.45 13.11
N ILE A 310 -12.13 6.45 12.95
CA ILE A 310 -13.54 6.41 13.39
C ILE A 310 -14.40 6.14 12.16
N ILE A 311 -15.23 5.11 12.24
CA ILE A 311 -16.24 4.78 11.24
C ILE A 311 -17.55 5.42 11.66
N LEU A 312 -18.09 6.27 10.78
CA LEU A 312 -19.35 6.97 10.99
C LEU A 312 -20.52 6.16 10.39
N TYR A 313 -21.63 6.11 11.09
CA TYR A 313 -22.83 5.43 10.59
C TYR A 313 -23.90 6.44 10.20
N LYS A 314 -24.66 6.12 9.16
CA LYS A 314 -25.87 6.87 8.81
C LYS A 314 -26.97 6.61 9.87
N ASN A 315 -27.89 7.54 10.01
CA ASN A 315 -29.13 7.29 10.75
C ASN A 315 -29.95 6.23 10.02
N GLU A 316 -30.65 5.37 10.78
CA GLU A 316 -31.60 4.38 10.25
C GLU A 316 -32.91 5.01 9.82
#